data_213823e2e744a12ecadeb5f817071865
#
_entry.id   213823e2e744a12ecadeb5f817071865
#
_cell.length_a   1.000
_cell.length_b   1.000
_cell.length_c   1.000
_cell.angle_alpha   90.00
_cell.angle_beta   90.00
_cell.angle_gamma   90.00
#
_symmetry.space_group_name_H-M   'P 1'
#
loop_
_entity.id
_entity.type
_entity.pdbx_description
1 polymer ?
#
loop_
_entity_poly.entity_id
_entity_poly.type
_entity_poly.pdbx_seq_one_letter_code
_entity_poly.pdbx_strand_id
1 'polypeptide(L)'
;AQVIGNDATIALSSTNGAFELNVGIPVMAANLLQSIRLLANVSRVAAAKMIDGLSANVERCRFLAEASPSTVTPLNKLIGYEAAAKIAKYSVANKVTVRDAVVALGYVERGEVTEAQLDEALDVTKMLGDF
;
A
#
# COMPACT_ATOMS: atom_id res chain seq x y z
N ALA A 1 6.62 -23.73 2.22
CA ALA A 1 6.73 -24.94 3.04
C ALA A 1 8.09 -25.63 2.84
N GLN A 2 8.46 -25.98 1.59
CA GLN A 2 9.73 -26.70 1.34
C GLN A 2 10.98 -25.93 1.83
N VAL A 3 11.03 -24.63 1.66
CA VAL A 3 12.15 -23.80 2.13
C VAL A 3 12.26 -23.82 3.66
N ILE A 4 11.14 -23.78 4.37
CA ILE A 4 11.12 -23.91 5.85
C ILE A 4 11.60 -25.30 6.28
N GLY A 5 11.16 -26.35 5.58
CA GLY A 5 11.64 -27.71 5.83
C GLY A 5 13.14 -27.88 5.57
N ASN A 6 13.66 -27.25 4.52
CA ASN A 6 15.07 -27.23 4.21
C ASN A 6 15.88 -26.50 5.29
N ASP A 7 15.37 -25.38 5.81
CA ASP A 7 16.01 -24.62 6.89
C ASP A 7 16.12 -25.48 8.18
N ALA A 8 15.03 -26.14 8.57
CA ALA A 8 15.07 -27.07 9.70
C ALA A 8 16.06 -28.24 9.49
N THR A 9 16.16 -28.77 8.26
CA THR A 9 17.14 -29.81 7.91
C THR A 9 18.56 -29.29 8.03
N ILE A 10 18.84 -28.07 7.57
CA ILE A 10 20.14 -27.43 7.68
C ILE A 10 20.50 -27.24 9.16
N ALA A 11 19.58 -26.68 9.95
CA ALA A 11 19.80 -26.45 11.37
C ALA A 11 20.13 -27.75 12.13
N LEU A 12 19.37 -28.81 11.89
CA LEU A 12 19.62 -30.11 12.52
C LEU A 12 20.95 -30.72 12.05
N SER A 13 21.24 -30.66 10.74
CA SER A 13 22.49 -31.21 10.19
C SER A 13 23.73 -30.47 10.68
N SER A 14 23.60 -29.19 11.04
CA SER A 14 24.72 -28.40 11.58
C SER A 14 25.18 -28.85 12.97
N THR A 15 24.32 -29.55 13.71
CA THR A 15 24.63 -30.06 15.06
C THR A 15 25.49 -31.34 15.04
N ASN A 16 25.61 -32.00 13.89
CA ASN A 16 26.31 -33.27 13.72
C ASN A 16 27.78 -33.03 13.34
N GLY A 17 28.59 -32.60 14.31
CA GLY A 17 30.02 -32.44 14.12
C GLY A 17 30.81 -33.52 14.87
N ALA A 18 31.83 -34.10 14.23
CA ALA A 18 32.85 -34.96 14.86
C ALA A 18 34.19 -34.22 14.79
N PHE A 19 34.66 -33.68 15.93
CA PHE A 19 35.81 -32.78 16.01
C PHE A 19 35.61 -31.55 15.08
N GLU A 20 36.51 -31.39 14.12
CA GLU A 20 36.47 -30.28 13.14
C GLU A 20 35.76 -30.65 11.83
N LEU A 21 35.17 -31.86 11.74
CA LEU A 21 34.45 -32.32 10.54
C LEU A 21 32.96 -32.39 10.77
N ASN A 22 32.19 -31.55 10.05
CA ASN A 22 30.74 -31.67 9.98
C ASN A 22 30.35 -32.55 8.79
N VAL A 23 29.93 -33.78 9.08
CA VAL A 23 29.49 -34.75 8.08
C VAL A 23 28.17 -34.35 7.39
N GLY A 24 27.41 -33.38 7.94
CA GLY A 24 26.19 -32.88 7.40
C GLY A 24 26.32 -31.85 6.26
N ILE A 25 27.57 -31.40 5.93
CA ILE A 25 27.79 -30.38 4.90
C ILE A 25 27.10 -30.68 3.55
N PRO A 26 27.17 -31.91 2.99
CA PRO A 26 26.50 -32.21 1.72
C PRO A 26 24.97 -32.04 1.81
N VAL A 27 24.35 -32.43 2.93
CA VAL A 27 22.90 -32.27 3.17
C VAL A 27 22.55 -30.80 3.28
N MET A 28 23.33 -30.04 4.05
CA MET A 28 23.13 -28.59 4.18
C MET A 28 23.24 -27.89 2.83
N ALA A 29 24.26 -28.20 2.05
CA ALA A 29 24.49 -27.62 0.72
C ALA A 29 23.33 -27.95 -0.23
N ALA A 30 22.87 -29.20 -0.27
CA ALA A 30 21.76 -29.61 -1.13
C ALA A 30 20.46 -28.86 -0.79
N ASN A 31 20.13 -28.76 0.50
CA ASN A 31 18.92 -28.07 0.96
C ASN A 31 19.00 -26.55 0.75
N LEU A 32 20.16 -25.94 0.97
CA LEU A 32 20.38 -24.52 0.70
C LEU A 32 20.22 -24.20 -0.78
N LEU A 33 20.90 -24.94 -1.65
CA LEU A 33 20.81 -24.73 -3.10
C LEU A 33 19.41 -25.00 -3.66
N GLN A 34 18.68 -25.96 -3.09
CA GLN A 34 17.28 -26.20 -3.43
C GLN A 34 16.42 -24.98 -3.04
N SER A 35 16.58 -24.44 -1.84
CA SER A 35 15.86 -23.27 -1.36
C SER A 35 16.08 -22.05 -2.25
N ILE A 36 17.34 -21.79 -2.62
CA ILE A 36 17.70 -20.71 -3.55
C ILE A 36 16.99 -20.88 -4.90
N ARG A 37 17.00 -22.09 -5.46
CA ARG A 37 16.32 -22.38 -6.73
C ARG A 37 14.81 -22.19 -6.64
N LEU A 38 14.17 -22.68 -5.57
CA LEU A 38 12.73 -22.51 -5.37
C LEU A 38 12.33 -21.05 -5.27
N LEU A 39 13.06 -20.25 -4.47
CA LEU A 39 12.78 -18.82 -4.30
C LEU A 39 13.04 -18.06 -5.61
N ALA A 40 14.12 -18.34 -6.31
CA ALA A 40 14.41 -17.70 -7.60
C ALA A 40 13.31 -18.01 -8.64
N ASN A 41 12.85 -19.26 -8.70
CA ASN A 41 11.82 -19.65 -9.67
C ASN A 41 10.46 -19.04 -9.32
N VAL A 42 10.04 -19.06 -8.05
CA VAL A 42 8.76 -18.48 -7.65
C VAL A 42 8.73 -16.97 -7.87
N SER A 43 9.86 -16.29 -7.62
CA SER A 43 9.96 -14.84 -7.89
C SER A 43 9.80 -14.52 -9.38
N ARG A 44 10.45 -15.28 -10.26
CA ARG A 44 10.27 -15.12 -11.72
C ARG A 44 8.84 -15.42 -12.17
N VAL A 45 8.23 -16.48 -11.64
CA VAL A 45 6.83 -16.81 -11.95
C VAL A 45 5.89 -15.73 -11.44
N ALA A 46 6.12 -15.22 -10.23
CA ALA A 46 5.32 -14.11 -9.67
C ALA A 46 5.45 -12.85 -10.54
N ALA A 47 6.66 -12.48 -10.95
CA ALA A 47 6.86 -11.35 -11.86
C ALA A 47 6.09 -11.58 -13.18
N ALA A 48 6.36 -12.69 -13.88
CA ALA A 48 5.84 -12.93 -15.22
C ALA A 48 4.34 -13.27 -15.28
N LYS A 49 3.75 -13.82 -14.21
CA LYS A 49 2.34 -14.29 -14.21
C LYS A 49 1.40 -13.50 -13.33
N MET A 50 1.93 -12.73 -12.38
CA MET A 50 1.14 -11.95 -11.44
C MET A 50 1.35 -10.44 -11.60
N ILE A 51 2.58 -10.00 -11.87
CA ILE A 51 2.90 -8.57 -11.94
C ILE A 51 2.87 -8.07 -13.38
N ASP A 52 3.54 -8.77 -14.31
CA ASP A 52 3.58 -8.36 -15.71
C ASP A 52 2.16 -8.41 -16.31
N GLY A 53 1.75 -7.29 -16.90
CA GLY A 53 0.42 -7.15 -17.49
C GLY A 53 -0.67 -6.71 -16.50
N LEU A 54 -0.34 -6.36 -15.24
CA LEU A 54 -1.28 -5.68 -14.38
C LEU A 54 -1.72 -4.35 -15.00
N SER A 55 -3.03 -4.14 -15.06
CA SER A 55 -3.61 -2.86 -15.45
C SER A 55 -4.49 -2.34 -14.32
N ALA A 56 -4.34 -1.05 -14.00
CA ALA A 56 -5.19 -0.42 -13.02
C ALA A 56 -6.59 -0.16 -13.59
N ASN A 57 -7.64 -0.47 -12.84
CA ASN A 57 -8.96 0.09 -13.10
C ASN A 57 -8.96 1.55 -12.64
N VAL A 58 -8.58 2.45 -13.54
CA VAL A 58 -8.35 3.87 -13.23
C VAL A 58 -9.57 4.54 -12.64
N GLU A 59 -10.77 4.27 -13.19
CA GLU A 59 -12.03 4.82 -12.68
C GLU A 59 -12.31 4.37 -11.25
N ARG A 60 -12.12 3.07 -10.98
CA ARG A 60 -12.34 2.54 -9.62
C ARG A 60 -11.31 3.06 -8.62
N CYS A 61 -10.04 3.17 -9.05
CA CYS A 61 -8.99 3.74 -8.20
C CYS A 61 -9.28 5.20 -7.86
N ARG A 62 -9.68 6.00 -8.84
CA ARG A 62 -10.08 7.40 -8.64
C ARG A 62 -11.27 7.50 -7.69
N PHE A 63 -12.34 6.74 -7.94
CA PHE A 63 -13.50 6.72 -7.07
C PHE A 63 -13.14 6.40 -5.60
N LEU A 64 -12.29 5.40 -5.38
CA LEU A 64 -11.86 5.03 -4.02
C LEU A 64 -10.98 6.10 -3.37
N ALA A 65 -10.13 6.76 -4.14
CA ALA A 65 -9.30 7.85 -3.64
C ALA A 65 -10.16 9.06 -3.24
N GLU A 66 -11.07 9.49 -4.10
CA GLU A 66 -11.97 10.63 -3.86
C GLU A 66 -12.98 10.36 -2.73
N ALA A 67 -13.40 9.11 -2.52
CA ALA A 67 -14.26 8.72 -1.41
C ALA A 67 -13.54 8.65 -0.05
N SER A 68 -12.21 8.77 -0.04
CA SER A 68 -11.45 8.72 1.21
C SER A 68 -11.60 10.03 1.99
N PRO A 69 -11.99 9.99 3.28
CA PRO A 69 -12.06 11.20 4.10
C PRO A 69 -10.68 11.85 4.34
N SER A 70 -9.58 11.15 4.05
CA SER A 70 -8.23 11.71 4.17
C SER A 70 -7.94 12.79 3.12
N THR A 71 -8.70 12.84 2.02
CA THR A 71 -8.60 13.90 1.01
C THR A 71 -8.98 15.29 1.54
N VAL A 72 -9.56 15.38 2.74
CA VAL A 72 -9.85 16.67 3.41
C VAL A 72 -8.58 17.43 3.84
N THR A 73 -7.45 16.73 3.99
CA THR A 73 -6.21 17.30 4.57
C THR A 73 -5.72 18.58 3.89
N PRO A 74 -5.66 18.70 2.56
CA PRO A 74 -5.26 19.94 1.89
C PRO A 74 -6.17 21.13 2.19
N LEU A 75 -7.45 20.90 2.50
CA LEU A 75 -8.40 21.95 2.84
C LEU A 75 -8.05 22.65 4.16
N ASN A 76 -7.25 22.03 5.04
CA ASN A 76 -6.79 22.66 6.29
C ASN A 76 -6.09 24.00 6.04
N LYS A 77 -5.40 24.14 4.91
CA LYS A 77 -4.69 25.37 4.54
C LYS A 77 -5.62 26.49 4.12
N LEU A 78 -6.82 26.15 3.66
CA LEU A 78 -7.82 27.09 3.15
C LEU A 78 -8.81 27.51 4.22
N ILE A 79 -9.36 26.57 4.98
CA ILE A 79 -10.48 26.76 5.90
C ILE A 79 -10.16 26.42 7.35
N GLY A 80 -8.94 25.98 7.63
CA GLY A 80 -8.52 25.59 8.97
C GLY A 80 -8.95 24.18 9.38
N TYR A 81 -8.28 23.67 10.41
CA TYR A 81 -8.41 22.29 10.86
C TYR A 81 -9.83 21.92 11.35
N GLU A 82 -10.47 22.80 12.13
CA GLU A 82 -11.80 22.51 12.69
C GLU A 82 -12.87 22.39 11.60
N ALA A 83 -12.84 23.28 10.61
CA ALA A 83 -13.76 23.23 9.48
C ALA A 83 -13.52 21.96 8.65
N ALA A 84 -12.28 21.63 8.34
CA ALA A 84 -11.93 20.42 7.64
C ALA A 84 -12.34 19.14 8.42
N ALA A 85 -12.18 19.12 9.73
CA ALA A 85 -12.65 18.01 10.56
C ALA A 85 -14.19 17.85 10.54
N LYS A 86 -14.96 18.95 10.49
CA LYS A 86 -16.42 18.92 10.33
C LYS A 86 -16.81 18.33 8.98
N ILE A 87 -16.12 18.74 7.91
CA ILE A 87 -16.35 18.23 6.56
C ILE A 87 -16.06 16.72 6.50
N ALA A 88 -14.94 16.25 7.05
CA ALA A 88 -14.61 14.83 7.08
C ALA A 88 -15.67 14.02 7.84
N LYS A 89 -16.11 14.48 9.01
CA LYS A 89 -17.16 13.82 9.79
C LYS A 89 -18.49 13.77 9.02
N TYR A 90 -18.86 14.85 8.35
CA TYR A 90 -20.09 14.91 7.54
C TYR A 90 -20.01 13.94 6.35
N SER A 91 -18.88 13.92 5.63
CA SER A 91 -18.64 13.00 4.52
C SER A 91 -18.81 11.54 4.94
N VAL A 92 -18.19 11.13 6.04
CA VAL A 92 -18.30 9.76 6.56
C VAL A 92 -19.72 9.43 7.02
N ALA A 93 -20.35 10.32 7.78
CA ALA A 93 -21.69 10.08 8.33
C ALA A 93 -22.77 9.95 7.23
N ASN A 94 -22.64 10.75 6.17
CA ASN A 94 -23.62 10.77 5.07
C ASN A 94 -23.21 9.93 3.86
N LYS A 95 -22.01 9.29 3.90
CA LYS A 95 -21.44 8.48 2.80
C LYS A 95 -21.35 9.25 1.47
N VAL A 96 -20.95 10.51 1.55
CA VAL A 96 -20.75 11.40 0.40
C VAL A 96 -19.27 11.75 0.26
N THR A 97 -18.87 12.27 -0.91
CA THR A 97 -17.49 12.71 -1.13
C THR A 97 -17.15 13.93 -0.25
N VAL A 98 -15.86 14.19 -0.05
CA VAL A 98 -15.41 15.41 0.64
C VAL A 98 -15.89 16.66 -0.11
N ARG A 99 -15.91 16.64 -1.45
CA ARG A 99 -16.46 17.72 -2.28
C ARG A 99 -17.92 17.99 -1.96
N ASP A 100 -18.76 16.96 -2.00
CA ASP A 100 -20.18 17.10 -1.71
C ASP A 100 -20.41 17.62 -0.30
N ALA A 101 -19.61 17.17 0.66
CA ALA A 101 -19.67 17.66 2.04
C ALA A 101 -19.33 19.15 2.17
N VAL A 102 -18.31 19.63 1.44
CA VAL A 102 -17.95 21.08 1.39
C VAL A 102 -19.12 21.91 0.87
N VAL A 103 -19.72 21.47 -0.23
CA VAL A 103 -20.89 22.16 -0.85
C VAL A 103 -22.09 22.10 0.09
N ALA A 104 -22.44 20.91 0.60
CA ALA A 104 -23.60 20.72 1.49
C ALA A 104 -23.51 21.53 2.78
N LEU A 105 -22.30 21.74 3.30
CA LEU A 105 -22.06 22.57 4.49
C LEU A 105 -21.93 24.07 4.17
N GLY A 106 -22.11 24.47 2.90
CA GLY A 106 -22.19 25.86 2.47
C GLY A 106 -20.86 26.63 2.44
N TYR A 107 -19.71 25.96 2.44
CA TYR A 107 -18.39 26.63 2.42
C TYR A 107 -18.13 27.37 1.12
N VAL A 108 -18.66 26.84 0.00
CA VAL A 108 -18.57 27.51 -1.32
C VAL A 108 -19.52 28.73 -1.35
N GLU A 109 -20.76 28.57 -0.90
CA GLU A 109 -21.75 29.66 -0.89
C GLU A 109 -21.35 30.84 -0.02
N ARG A 110 -20.65 30.59 1.10
CA ARG A 110 -20.12 31.61 1.99
C ARG A 110 -18.84 32.28 1.47
N GLY A 111 -18.30 31.78 0.35
CA GLY A 111 -17.06 32.27 -0.23
C GLY A 111 -15.80 31.92 0.55
N GLU A 112 -15.86 30.95 1.48
CA GLU A 112 -14.71 30.49 2.24
C GLU A 112 -13.74 29.65 1.39
N VAL A 113 -14.26 28.97 0.35
CA VAL A 113 -13.51 28.22 -0.66
C VAL A 113 -14.16 28.46 -2.02
N THR A 114 -13.35 28.77 -3.02
CA THR A 114 -13.82 28.83 -4.42
C THR A 114 -13.82 27.44 -5.05
N GLU A 115 -14.62 27.24 -6.11
CA GLU A 115 -14.63 25.99 -6.89
C GLU A 115 -13.22 25.62 -7.39
N ALA A 116 -12.47 26.61 -7.90
CA ALA A 116 -11.11 26.38 -8.40
C ALA A 116 -10.14 25.93 -7.30
N GLN A 117 -10.25 26.52 -6.10
CA GLN A 117 -9.45 26.09 -4.93
C GLN A 117 -9.84 24.69 -4.46
N LEU A 118 -11.14 24.37 -4.54
CA LEU A 118 -11.64 23.05 -4.19
C LEU A 118 -11.14 21.99 -5.17
N ASP A 119 -11.17 22.27 -6.48
CA ASP A 119 -10.62 21.40 -7.51
C ASP A 119 -9.13 21.14 -7.30
N GLU A 120 -8.38 22.19 -7.01
CA GLU A 120 -6.94 22.06 -6.76
C GLU A 120 -6.63 21.28 -5.47
N ALA A 121 -7.35 21.56 -4.38
CA ALA A 121 -7.13 20.94 -3.09
C ALA A 121 -7.53 19.46 -3.07
N LEU A 122 -8.54 19.07 -3.85
CA LEU A 122 -9.02 17.68 -3.92
C LEU A 122 -8.43 16.87 -5.08
N ASP A 123 -7.48 17.44 -5.83
CA ASP A 123 -6.75 16.68 -6.86
C ASP A 123 -5.85 15.65 -6.19
N VAL A 124 -6.31 14.40 -6.17
CA VAL A 124 -5.60 13.28 -5.53
C VAL A 124 -4.22 13.02 -6.14
N THR A 125 -3.98 13.44 -7.38
CA THR A 125 -2.68 13.26 -8.05
C THR A 125 -1.62 14.18 -7.45
N LYS A 126 -2.01 15.35 -6.95
CA LYS A 126 -1.13 16.31 -6.27
C LYS A 126 -0.80 15.93 -4.83
N MET A 127 -1.50 14.92 -4.28
CA MET A 127 -1.29 14.44 -2.90
C MET A 127 -0.17 13.39 -2.80
N LEU A 128 0.35 12.90 -3.93
CA LEU A 128 1.33 11.81 -3.98
C LEU A 128 2.77 12.26 -3.71
N GLY A 129 3.07 13.56 -3.77
CA GLY A 129 4.44 14.07 -3.73
C GLY A 129 5.19 13.81 -5.05
N ASP A 130 6.41 14.30 -5.12
CA ASP A 130 7.31 14.05 -6.25
C ASP A 130 7.99 12.68 -6.01
N PHE A 131 7.63 11.67 -6.82
CA PHE A 131 8.31 10.38 -6.89
C PHE A 131 9.17 10.27 -8.13
#